data_fa016ca6e5a76186578f1c996a37ff09
#
_entry.id   fa016ca6e5a76186578f1c996a37ff09
#
_cell.length_a   1.000
_cell.length_b   1.000
_cell.length_c   1.000
_cell.angle_alpha   90.00
_cell.angle_beta   90.00
_cell.angle_gamma   90.00
#
_symmetry.space_group_name_H-M   'P 1'
#
loop_
_entity.id
_entity.type
_entity.pdbx_description
1 polymer ?
#
loop_
_entity_poly.entity_id
_entity_poly.type
_entity_poly.pdbx_seq_one_letter_code
_entity_poly.pdbx_strand_id
1 'polypeptide(L)'
;MHIDVIGHGPALVLLHGWALHGGVFAPLVERLAAQHQLHLVDLPGHGFSRGDSTPLALPDVVAGIAAATPPAVWVGWSLGGLFALHAAATQPKVRGLAMIAATPRFVRGNGWPDAVEREVFVQFGQDLARDYRGTLERFLALDTLGSAHARSELRSLRETLVARGEPAAEALQQGLQLLERSDLRRALPQLARPSLWIAGQRDRLVPAAGMQAAAALTPHAQALTIAGGGHAPFLGHADQVAEALQRFVASVP
;
A
#
# COMPACT_ATOMS: atom_id res chain seq x y z
N MET A 1 13.45 -12.09 1.41
CA MET A 1 12.58 -11.05 0.83
C MET A 1 13.23 -10.51 -0.44
N HIS A 2 12.52 -10.47 -1.57
CA HIS A 2 13.01 -9.97 -2.86
C HIS A 2 12.73 -8.47 -2.99
N ILE A 3 13.69 -7.73 -3.55
CA ILE A 3 13.59 -6.29 -3.81
C ILE A 3 14.19 -6.01 -5.18
N ASP A 4 13.37 -5.58 -6.13
CA ASP A 4 13.86 -5.04 -7.40
C ASP A 4 14.35 -3.59 -7.19
N VAL A 5 15.51 -3.25 -7.75
CA VAL A 5 16.04 -1.89 -7.69
C VAL A 5 16.13 -1.32 -9.12
N ILE A 6 15.41 -0.24 -9.38
CA ILE A 6 15.28 0.35 -10.72
C ILE A 6 15.50 1.86 -10.62
N GLY A 7 16.23 2.43 -11.58
CA GLY A 7 16.48 3.87 -11.65
C GLY A 7 17.63 4.36 -10.78
N HIS A 8 17.72 5.68 -10.60
CA HIS A 8 18.79 6.35 -9.86
C HIS A 8 18.27 7.65 -9.23
N GLY A 9 18.98 8.17 -8.22
CA GLY A 9 18.58 9.40 -7.51
C GLY A 9 18.05 9.11 -6.11
N PRO A 10 17.25 10.02 -5.50
CA PRO A 10 16.66 9.81 -4.19
C PRO A 10 15.85 8.52 -4.12
N ALA A 11 16.04 7.74 -3.05
CA ALA A 11 15.45 6.41 -2.93
C ALA A 11 13.98 6.46 -2.49
N LEU A 12 13.16 5.62 -3.12
CA LEU A 12 11.79 5.30 -2.72
C LEU A 12 11.67 3.78 -2.47
N VAL A 13 11.08 3.39 -1.36
CA VAL A 13 10.71 1.99 -1.06
C VAL A 13 9.21 1.85 -1.27
N LEU A 14 8.79 1.00 -2.21
CA LEU A 14 7.39 0.80 -2.59
C LEU A 14 6.89 -0.54 -2.09
N LEU A 15 5.79 -0.51 -1.32
CA LEU A 15 5.17 -1.66 -0.66
C LEU A 15 3.77 -1.88 -1.20
N HIS A 16 3.54 -3.04 -1.81
CA HIS A 16 2.30 -3.41 -2.48
C HIS A 16 1.15 -3.74 -1.53
N GLY A 17 -0.07 -3.78 -2.08
CA GLY A 17 -1.29 -4.20 -1.42
C GLY A 17 -1.42 -5.72 -1.29
N TRP A 18 -2.51 -6.16 -0.63
CA TRP A 18 -2.83 -7.56 -0.45
C TRP A 18 -2.90 -8.32 -1.78
N ALA A 19 -2.40 -9.55 -1.80
CA ALA A 19 -2.37 -10.49 -2.91
C ALA A 19 -1.44 -10.16 -4.10
N LEU A 20 -0.87 -8.95 -4.17
CA LEU A 20 -0.06 -8.53 -5.30
C LEU A 20 1.45 -8.60 -4.98
N HIS A 21 2.26 -7.94 -5.76
CA HIS A 21 3.72 -7.87 -5.61
C HIS A 21 4.24 -6.54 -6.17
N GLY A 22 5.53 -6.24 -6.01
CA GLY A 22 6.15 -4.97 -6.42
C GLY A 22 5.95 -4.59 -7.88
N GLY A 23 5.72 -5.56 -8.77
CA GLY A 23 5.43 -5.31 -10.18
C GLY A 23 4.15 -4.50 -10.45
N VAL A 24 3.22 -4.41 -9.47
CA VAL A 24 2.01 -3.57 -9.59
C VAL A 24 2.32 -2.10 -9.82
N PHE A 25 3.50 -1.66 -9.39
CA PHE A 25 3.94 -0.27 -9.54
C PHE A 25 4.55 0.06 -10.91
N ALA A 26 4.47 -0.83 -11.91
CA ALA A 26 5.01 -0.59 -13.24
C ALA A 26 4.64 0.79 -13.83
N PRO A 27 3.38 1.29 -13.72
CA PRO A 27 3.05 2.63 -14.22
C PRO A 27 3.78 3.78 -13.50
N LEU A 28 4.12 3.60 -12.21
CA LEU A 28 4.94 4.56 -11.46
C LEU A 28 6.42 4.42 -11.80
N VAL A 29 6.91 3.19 -12.06
CA VAL A 29 8.30 2.95 -12.48
C VAL A 29 8.60 3.71 -13.77
N GLU A 30 7.73 3.63 -14.77
CA GLU A 30 7.88 4.34 -16.04
C GLU A 30 8.06 5.87 -15.88
N ARG A 31 7.48 6.45 -14.84
CA ARG A 31 7.45 7.90 -14.59
C ARG A 31 8.52 8.38 -13.62
N LEU A 32 8.94 7.52 -12.71
CA LEU A 32 9.80 7.92 -11.59
C LEU A 32 11.26 7.45 -11.76
N ALA A 33 11.53 6.36 -12.47
CA ALA A 33 12.84 5.72 -12.52
C ALA A 33 13.95 6.60 -13.15
N ALA A 34 13.57 7.58 -13.98
CA ALA A 34 14.53 8.54 -14.56
C ALA A 34 15.12 9.51 -13.53
N GLN A 35 14.47 9.69 -12.38
CA GLN A 35 14.86 10.69 -11.37
C GLN A 35 14.95 10.10 -9.95
N HIS A 36 14.47 8.87 -9.74
CA HIS A 36 14.41 8.21 -8.43
C HIS A 36 14.89 6.77 -8.50
N GLN A 37 15.59 6.33 -7.45
CA GLN A 37 15.91 4.92 -7.27
C GLN A 37 14.73 4.23 -6.56
N LEU A 38 14.06 3.32 -7.26
CA LEU A 38 12.86 2.64 -6.79
C LEU A 38 13.21 1.25 -6.27
N HIS A 39 12.91 0.99 -5.01
CA HIS A 39 13.04 -0.31 -4.37
C HIS A 39 11.65 -0.94 -4.28
N LEU A 40 11.32 -1.83 -5.23
CA LEU A 40 10.03 -2.51 -5.30
C LEU A 40 10.10 -3.79 -4.47
N VAL A 41 9.45 -3.79 -3.34
CA VAL A 41 9.49 -4.92 -2.40
C VAL A 41 8.40 -5.92 -2.72
N ASP A 42 8.75 -7.19 -2.87
CA ASP A 42 7.81 -8.30 -2.76
C ASP A 42 7.73 -8.71 -1.28
N LEU A 43 6.61 -8.47 -0.62
CA LEU A 43 6.40 -8.85 0.77
C LEU A 43 6.51 -10.39 0.95
N PRO A 44 6.88 -10.89 2.14
CA PRO A 44 6.96 -12.34 2.38
C PRO A 44 5.71 -13.08 1.91
N GLY A 45 5.90 -14.21 1.26
CA GLY A 45 4.82 -15.01 0.68
C GLY A 45 4.22 -14.48 -0.63
N HIS A 46 4.73 -13.39 -1.20
CA HIS A 46 4.23 -12.77 -2.44
C HIS A 46 5.32 -12.71 -3.51
N GLY A 47 4.91 -12.77 -4.78
CA GLY A 47 5.80 -12.62 -5.93
C GLY A 47 7.06 -13.48 -5.85
N PHE A 48 8.22 -12.91 -6.09
CA PHE A 48 9.50 -13.62 -5.98
C PHE A 48 9.91 -13.91 -4.51
N SER A 49 9.22 -13.31 -3.52
CA SER A 49 9.32 -13.67 -2.11
C SER A 49 8.34 -14.78 -1.69
N ARG A 50 7.69 -15.49 -2.63
CA ARG A 50 6.70 -16.52 -2.31
C ARG A 50 7.21 -17.60 -1.37
N GLY A 51 8.50 -17.97 -1.49
CA GLY A 51 9.15 -18.97 -0.64
C GLY A 51 9.68 -18.41 0.69
N ASP A 52 9.55 -17.12 0.94
CA ASP A 52 9.96 -16.49 2.20
C ASP A 52 8.89 -16.75 3.26
N SER A 53 9.22 -17.55 4.25
CA SER A 53 8.32 -17.94 5.34
C SER A 53 8.31 -16.98 6.53
N THR A 54 8.96 -15.82 6.41
CA THR A 54 8.89 -14.77 7.43
C THR A 54 7.42 -14.38 7.66
N PRO A 55 6.91 -14.46 8.89
CA PRO A 55 5.53 -14.04 9.16
C PRO A 55 5.30 -12.57 8.77
N LEU A 56 4.11 -12.27 8.25
CA LEU A 56 3.72 -10.88 7.92
C LEU A 56 3.44 -10.08 9.21
N ALA A 57 4.43 -9.98 10.09
CA ALA A 57 4.39 -9.13 11.27
C ALA A 57 5.05 -7.78 10.95
N LEU A 58 4.39 -6.67 11.34
CA LEU A 58 4.88 -5.33 11.01
C LEU A 58 6.34 -5.09 11.46
N PRO A 59 6.76 -5.42 12.71
CA PRO A 59 8.11 -5.17 13.17
C PRO A 59 9.17 -5.93 12.38
N ASP A 60 8.95 -7.23 12.13
CA ASP A 60 9.95 -8.11 11.51
C ASP A 60 10.15 -7.79 10.03
N VAL A 61 9.04 -7.62 9.29
CA VAL A 61 9.07 -7.27 7.87
C VAL A 61 9.70 -5.89 7.68
N VAL A 62 9.30 -4.90 8.48
CA VAL A 62 9.85 -3.55 8.42
C VAL A 62 11.34 -3.52 8.75
N ALA A 63 11.78 -4.25 9.78
CA ALA A 63 13.21 -4.34 10.11
C ALA A 63 14.03 -4.97 8.97
N GLY A 64 13.51 -6.04 8.35
CA GLY A 64 14.15 -6.68 7.20
C GLY A 64 14.28 -5.76 5.99
N ILE A 65 13.22 -5.02 5.63
CA ILE A 65 13.27 -4.05 4.53
C ILE A 65 14.23 -2.90 4.86
N ALA A 66 14.17 -2.34 6.07
CA ALA A 66 15.05 -1.23 6.47
C ALA A 66 16.53 -1.64 6.51
N ALA A 67 16.82 -2.90 6.82
CA ALA A 67 18.21 -3.42 6.73
C ALA A 67 18.69 -3.48 5.29
N ALA A 68 17.82 -3.85 4.34
CA ALA A 68 18.15 -4.10 2.94
C ALA A 68 18.06 -2.84 2.03
N THR A 69 17.55 -1.72 2.55
CA THR A 69 17.33 -0.49 1.77
C THR A 69 18.12 0.70 2.32
N PRO A 70 18.47 1.69 1.48
CA PRO A 70 19.07 2.95 1.94
C PRO A 70 18.06 3.82 2.70
N PRO A 71 18.48 4.96 3.28
CA PRO A 71 17.55 6.00 3.72
C PRO A 71 16.64 6.43 2.56
N ALA A 72 15.31 6.41 2.75
CA ALA A 72 14.34 6.56 1.67
C ALA A 72 13.01 7.17 2.13
N VAL A 73 12.22 7.64 1.18
CA VAL A 73 10.77 7.83 1.36
C VAL A 73 10.10 6.46 1.18
N TRP A 74 9.25 6.08 2.12
CA TRP A 74 8.51 4.83 2.02
C TRP A 74 7.09 5.09 1.50
N VAL A 75 6.72 4.36 0.47
CA VAL A 75 5.44 4.46 -0.23
C VAL A 75 4.67 3.17 -0.01
N GLY A 76 3.55 3.24 0.69
CA GLY A 76 2.73 2.05 0.94
C GLY A 76 1.35 2.18 0.30
N TRP A 77 0.98 1.19 -0.51
CA TRP A 77 -0.35 1.07 -1.07
C TRP A 77 -1.17 0.05 -0.27
N SER A 78 -2.38 0.41 0.16
CA SER A 78 -3.31 -0.49 0.83
C SER A 78 -2.66 -1.20 2.04
N LEU A 79 -2.57 -2.52 2.07
CA LEU A 79 -1.85 -3.30 3.10
C LEU A 79 -0.41 -2.80 3.28
N GLY A 80 0.29 -2.49 2.19
CA GLY A 80 1.66 -1.95 2.22
C GLY A 80 1.77 -0.66 3.02
N GLY A 81 0.67 0.11 3.12
CA GLY A 81 0.60 1.32 3.94
C GLY A 81 0.76 1.06 5.44
N LEU A 82 0.30 -0.08 5.97
CA LEU A 82 0.51 -0.44 7.37
C LEU A 82 2.00 -0.63 7.67
N PHE A 83 2.73 -1.29 6.78
CA PHE A 83 4.18 -1.46 6.90
C PHE A 83 4.91 -0.12 6.77
N ALA A 84 4.55 0.71 5.78
CA ALA A 84 5.15 2.02 5.57
C ALA A 84 4.93 2.96 6.77
N LEU A 85 3.70 3.00 7.32
CA LEU A 85 3.38 3.80 8.50
C LEU A 85 4.12 3.31 9.75
N HIS A 86 4.17 1.99 9.97
CA HIS A 86 4.94 1.40 11.07
C HIS A 86 6.43 1.75 10.93
N ALA A 87 6.98 1.65 9.72
CA ALA A 87 8.36 2.02 9.43
C ALA A 87 8.64 3.50 9.72
N ALA A 88 7.76 4.41 9.27
CA ALA A 88 7.90 5.84 9.52
C ALA A 88 7.88 6.20 11.02
N ALA A 89 7.17 5.43 11.83
CA ALA A 89 7.10 5.60 13.27
C ALA A 89 8.30 5.00 14.02
N THR A 90 8.99 3.99 13.45
CA THR A 90 9.99 3.19 14.20
C THR A 90 11.38 3.16 13.59
N GLN A 91 11.54 3.47 12.29
CA GLN A 91 12.80 3.31 11.59
C GLN A 91 13.47 4.66 11.28
N PRO A 92 14.70 4.90 11.73
CA PRO A 92 15.39 6.17 11.50
C PRO A 92 15.75 6.42 10.02
N LYS A 93 15.86 5.36 9.22
CA LYS A 93 16.14 5.45 7.77
C LYS A 93 14.93 5.96 6.94
N VAL A 94 13.72 5.97 7.49
CA VAL A 94 12.56 6.52 6.79
C VAL A 94 12.61 8.03 6.83
N ARG A 95 12.77 8.66 5.66
CA ARG A 95 12.86 10.12 5.50
C ARG A 95 11.50 10.78 5.38
N GLY A 96 10.54 10.10 4.78
CA GLY A 96 9.16 10.54 4.59
C GLY A 96 8.25 9.35 4.35
N LEU A 97 6.95 9.57 4.47
CA LEU A 97 5.90 8.57 4.30
C LEU A 97 4.94 9.00 3.19
N ALA A 98 4.67 8.13 2.21
CA ALA A 98 3.55 8.30 1.30
C ALA A 98 2.56 7.14 1.44
N MET A 99 1.31 7.47 1.73
CA MET A 99 0.19 6.53 1.88
C MET A 99 -0.68 6.62 0.63
N ILE A 100 -0.82 5.55 -0.12
CA ILE A 100 -1.71 5.49 -1.30
C ILE A 100 -2.86 4.56 -0.97
N ALA A 101 -4.10 5.08 -0.97
CA ALA A 101 -5.30 4.30 -0.66
C ALA A 101 -5.09 3.39 0.58
N ALA A 102 -4.55 3.96 1.65
CA ALA A 102 -4.17 3.26 2.87
C ALA A 102 -4.48 4.10 4.11
N THR A 103 -4.75 3.44 5.21
CA THR A 103 -5.22 4.06 6.45
C THR A 103 -4.58 3.38 7.67
N PRO A 104 -4.41 4.07 8.82
CA PRO A 104 -3.85 3.47 10.02
C PRO A 104 -4.74 2.38 10.62
N ARG A 105 -6.02 2.35 10.24
CA ARG A 105 -7.01 1.36 10.66
C ARG A 105 -8.03 1.16 9.55
N PHE A 106 -8.11 -0.06 9.02
CA PHE A 106 -9.00 -0.40 7.91
C PHE A 106 -10.43 -0.72 8.35
N VAL A 107 -10.63 -1.06 9.62
CA VAL A 107 -11.92 -1.47 10.17
C VAL A 107 -12.55 -0.32 10.95
N ARG A 108 -13.84 -0.09 10.70
CA ARG A 108 -14.67 0.89 11.43
C ARG A 108 -14.64 0.62 12.94
N GLY A 109 -14.70 1.67 13.72
CA GLY A 109 -14.72 1.57 15.19
C GLY A 109 -14.79 2.92 15.87
N ASN A 110 -14.65 2.93 17.19
CA ASN A 110 -14.73 4.15 17.99
C ASN A 110 -13.80 5.23 17.46
N GLY A 111 -14.37 6.42 17.15
CA GLY A 111 -13.62 7.56 16.59
C GLY A 111 -13.05 7.32 15.18
N TRP A 112 -13.51 6.28 14.47
CA TRP A 112 -13.06 5.94 13.12
C TRP A 112 -14.22 5.43 12.26
N PRO A 113 -15.15 6.32 11.84
CA PRO A 113 -16.36 5.93 11.10
C PRO A 113 -16.09 5.66 9.61
N ASP A 114 -15.06 6.31 9.03
CA ASP A 114 -14.77 6.27 7.59
C ASP A 114 -13.82 5.12 7.25
N ALA A 115 -14.26 3.89 7.47
CA ALA A 115 -13.56 2.65 7.19
C ALA A 115 -14.59 1.55 6.87
N VAL A 116 -14.16 0.37 6.44
CA VAL A 116 -15.08 -0.73 6.13
C VAL A 116 -15.49 -1.48 7.40
N GLU A 117 -16.60 -2.24 7.30
CA GLU A 117 -17.02 -3.14 8.38
C GLU A 117 -16.03 -4.30 8.53
N ARG A 118 -15.83 -4.76 9.76
CA ARG A 118 -14.92 -5.87 10.08
C ARG A 118 -15.24 -7.14 9.30
N GLU A 119 -16.52 -7.38 9.10
CA GLU A 119 -17.08 -8.54 8.42
C GLU A 119 -16.55 -8.70 6.99
N VAL A 120 -16.15 -7.61 6.33
CA VAL A 120 -15.53 -7.64 5.00
C VAL A 120 -14.25 -8.50 5.02
N PHE A 121 -13.34 -8.25 5.94
CA PHE A 121 -12.09 -9.02 6.03
C PHE A 121 -12.30 -10.43 6.58
N VAL A 122 -13.20 -10.60 7.53
CA VAL A 122 -13.60 -11.92 8.06
C VAL A 122 -14.16 -12.80 6.95
N GLN A 123 -15.03 -12.25 6.10
CA GLN A 123 -15.64 -12.98 4.99
C GLN A 123 -14.58 -13.36 3.94
N PHE A 124 -13.69 -12.43 3.57
CA PHE A 124 -12.57 -12.76 2.67
C PHE A 124 -11.68 -13.87 3.23
N GLY A 125 -11.40 -13.89 4.54
CA GLY A 125 -10.63 -14.95 5.19
C GLY A 125 -11.31 -16.32 5.13
N GLN A 126 -12.63 -16.36 5.32
CA GLN A 126 -13.43 -17.60 5.21
C GLN A 126 -13.50 -18.09 3.75
N ASP A 127 -13.73 -17.17 2.81
CA ASP A 127 -13.81 -17.48 1.40
C ASP A 127 -12.47 -17.98 0.84
N LEU A 128 -11.35 -17.40 1.29
CA LEU A 128 -10.01 -17.80 0.88
C LEU A 128 -9.74 -19.28 1.15
N ALA A 129 -10.24 -19.80 2.27
CA ALA A 129 -10.09 -21.23 2.61
C ALA A 129 -10.96 -22.16 1.74
N ARG A 130 -12.07 -21.67 1.18
CA ARG A 130 -13.02 -22.44 0.38
C ARG A 130 -12.78 -22.33 -1.13
N ASP A 131 -12.45 -21.14 -1.58
CA ASP A 131 -12.30 -20.76 -2.98
C ASP A 131 -11.19 -19.70 -3.12
N TYR A 132 -9.94 -20.17 -3.12
CA TYR A 132 -8.75 -19.33 -3.18
C TYR A 132 -8.78 -18.37 -4.38
N ARG A 133 -8.95 -18.91 -5.60
CA ARG A 133 -8.88 -18.11 -6.83
C ARG A 133 -10.07 -17.18 -6.99
N GLY A 134 -11.27 -17.66 -6.71
CA GLY A 134 -12.46 -16.80 -6.76
C GLY A 134 -12.41 -15.68 -5.73
N THR A 135 -11.77 -15.90 -4.58
CA THR A 135 -11.58 -14.85 -3.57
C THR A 135 -10.61 -13.77 -4.06
N LEU A 136 -9.49 -14.17 -4.69
CA LEU A 136 -8.57 -13.20 -5.30
C LEU A 136 -9.29 -12.36 -6.37
N GLU A 137 -10.03 -13.01 -7.27
CA GLU A 137 -10.79 -12.30 -8.32
C GLU A 137 -11.82 -11.30 -7.74
N ARG A 138 -12.54 -11.69 -6.68
CA ARG A 138 -13.50 -10.79 -6.00
C ARG A 138 -12.78 -9.61 -5.35
N PHE A 139 -11.59 -9.84 -4.78
CA PHE A 139 -10.82 -8.76 -4.17
C PHE A 139 -10.31 -7.76 -5.22
N LEU A 140 -9.73 -8.24 -6.33
CA LEU A 140 -9.30 -7.36 -7.43
C LEU A 140 -10.47 -6.57 -8.04
N ALA A 141 -11.66 -7.18 -8.12
CA ALA A 141 -12.87 -6.47 -8.55
C ALA A 141 -13.29 -5.38 -7.55
N LEU A 142 -13.12 -5.60 -6.25
CA LEU A 142 -13.39 -4.62 -5.21
C LEU A 142 -12.41 -3.43 -5.31
N ASP A 143 -11.12 -3.70 -5.55
CA ASP A 143 -10.08 -2.67 -5.70
C ASP A 143 -10.40 -1.69 -6.84
N THR A 144 -11.06 -2.15 -7.88
CA THR A 144 -11.40 -1.33 -9.05
C THR A 144 -12.80 -0.74 -9.01
N LEU A 145 -13.60 -1.14 -8.02
CA LEU A 145 -15.02 -0.75 -7.93
C LEU A 145 -15.17 0.77 -7.80
N GLY A 146 -15.93 1.36 -8.71
CA GLY A 146 -16.20 2.79 -8.75
C GLY A 146 -15.17 3.60 -9.53
N SER A 147 -13.98 3.07 -9.84
CA SER A 147 -12.97 3.77 -10.64
C SER A 147 -13.50 4.15 -12.03
N ALA A 148 -13.06 5.31 -12.53
CA ALA A 148 -13.33 5.72 -13.91
C ALA A 148 -12.65 4.79 -14.94
N HIS A 149 -11.61 4.08 -14.53
CA HIS A 149 -10.79 3.17 -15.34
C HIS A 149 -10.91 1.70 -14.93
N ALA A 150 -11.99 1.30 -14.22
CA ALA A 150 -12.15 0.00 -13.58
C ALA A 150 -11.81 -1.21 -14.47
N ARG A 151 -12.17 -1.20 -15.77
CA ARG A 151 -11.89 -2.33 -16.69
C ARG A 151 -10.40 -2.49 -16.97
N SER A 152 -9.68 -1.41 -17.25
CA SER A 152 -8.23 -1.44 -17.53
C SER A 152 -7.44 -1.75 -16.28
N GLU A 153 -7.84 -1.18 -15.14
CA GLU A 153 -7.25 -1.45 -13.84
C GLU A 153 -7.40 -2.92 -13.45
N LEU A 154 -8.61 -3.50 -13.55
CA LEU A 154 -8.85 -4.91 -13.24
C LEU A 154 -8.01 -5.84 -14.13
N ARG A 155 -7.90 -5.52 -15.43
CA ARG A 155 -7.03 -6.29 -16.32
C ARG A 155 -5.57 -6.21 -15.87
N SER A 156 -5.06 -5.02 -15.59
CA SER A 156 -3.68 -4.81 -15.11
C SER A 156 -3.41 -5.56 -13.79
N LEU A 157 -4.34 -5.53 -12.85
CA LEU A 157 -4.23 -6.25 -11.57
C LEU A 157 -4.18 -7.78 -11.79
N ARG A 158 -5.02 -8.32 -12.68
CA ARG A 158 -5.01 -9.75 -13.04
C ARG A 158 -3.70 -10.18 -13.70
N GLU A 159 -3.20 -9.39 -14.65
CA GLU A 159 -1.92 -9.64 -15.31
C GLU A 159 -0.78 -9.62 -14.28
N THR A 160 -0.80 -8.64 -13.36
CA THR A 160 0.17 -8.56 -12.27
C THR A 160 0.08 -9.78 -11.36
N LEU A 161 -1.12 -10.17 -10.92
CA LEU A 161 -1.30 -11.29 -9.98
C LEU A 161 -0.58 -12.57 -10.43
N VAL A 162 -0.61 -12.86 -11.74
CA VAL A 162 -0.02 -14.09 -12.30
C VAL A 162 1.44 -13.92 -12.72
N ALA A 163 1.94 -12.71 -12.89
CA ALA A 163 3.24 -12.42 -13.49
C ALA A 163 4.44 -12.99 -12.70
N ARG A 164 4.31 -13.10 -11.37
CA ARG A 164 5.34 -13.66 -10.46
C ARG A 164 4.85 -14.88 -9.68
N GLY A 165 3.78 -15.51 -10.15
CA GLY A 165 3.11 -16.63 -9.50
C GLY A 165 2.13 -16.21 -8.40
N GLU A 166 1.21 -17.12 -8.07
CA GLU A 166 0.19 -16.88 -7.05
C GLU A 166 0.82 -16.75 -5.66
N PRO A 167 0.33 -15.82 -4.81
CA PRO A 167 0.84 -15.65 -3.45
C PRO A 167 0.57 -16.88 -2.56
N ALA A 168 1.33 -17.05 -1.49
CA ALA A 168 1.13 -18.11 -0.52
C ALA A 168 -0.17 -17.89 0.28
N ALA A 169 -1.00 -18.93 0.42
CA ALA A 169 -2.29 -18.85 1.11
C ALA A 169 -2.13 -18.37 2.58
N GLU A 170 -1.07 -18.81 3.26
CA GLU A 170 -0.78 -18.37 4.62
C GLU A 170 -0.48 -16.85 4.69
N ALA A 171 0.33 -16.32 3.77
CA ALA A 171 0.62 -14.89 3.70
C ALA A 171 -0.64 -14.07 3.42
N LEU A 172 -1.54 -14.58 2.57
CA LEU A 172 -2.85 -13.94 2.34
C LEU A 172 -3.70 -13.90 3.60
N GLN A 173 -3.77 -15.00 4.37
CA GLN A 173 -4.49 -15.01 5.64
C GLN A 173 -3.89 -14.03 6.66
N GLN A 174 -2.57 -14.01 6.80
CA GLN A 174 -1.86 -13.07 7.68
C GLN A 174 -2.11 -11.61 7.26
N GLY A 175 -2.10 -11.32 5.96
CA GLY A 175 -2.41 -10.01 5.41
C GLY A 175 -3.84 -9.56 5.75
N LEU A 176 -4.85 -10.43 5.61
CA LEU A 176 -6.23 -10.13 6.02
C LEU A 176 -6.34 -9.88 7.54
N GLN A 177 -5.60 -10.64 8.35
CA GLN A 177 -5.56 -10.42 9.80
C GLN A 177 -4.94 -9.06 10.14
N LEU A 178 -3.89 -8.63 9.42
CA LEU A 178 -3.33 -7.29 9.58
C LEU A 178 -4.35 -6.21 9.24
N LEU A 179 -5.06 -6.33 8.11
CA LEU A 179 -6.11 -5.38 7.71
C LEU A 179 -7.26 -5.35 8.74
N GLU A 180 -7.66 -6.49 9.26
CA GLU A 180 -8.73 -6.61 10.26
C GLU A 180 -8.35 -6.01 11.62
N ARG A 181 -7.10 -6.22 12.09
CA ARG A 181 -6.74 -6.01 13.50
C ARG A 181 -5.84 -4.83 13.75
N SER A 182 -5.15 -4.30 12.75
CA SER A 182 -4.20 -3.20 12.95
C SER A 182 -4.90 -1.91 13.33
N ASP A 183 -4.34 -1.23 14.32
CA ASP A 183 -4.74 0.12 14.72
C ASP A 183 -3.49 0.94 15.05
N LEU A 184 -3.00 1.65 14.05
CA LEU A 184 -1.80 2.50 14.15
C LEU A 184 -2.14 3.98 14.38
N ARG A 185 -3.39 4.33 14.70
CA ARG A 185 -3.83 5.72 14.90
C ARG A 185 -3.04 6.46 15.97
N ARG A 186 -2.58 5.73 17.01
CA ARG A 186 -1.77 6.33 18.08
C ARG A 186 -0.40 6.85 17.62
N ALA A 187 0.11 6.33 16.49
CA ALA A 187 1.38 6.79 15.92
C ALA A 187 1.24 8.14 15.20
N LEU A 188 0.05 8.48 14.68
CA LEU A 188 -0.14 9.64 13.81
C LEU A 188 0.28 10.97 14.46
N PRO A 189 -0.16 11.33 15.69
CA PRO A 189 0.23 12.60 16.31
C PRO A 189 1.72 12.69 16.64
N GLN A 190 2.41 11.54 16.69
CA GLN A 190 3.83 11.45 17.05
C GLN A 190 4.74 11.31 15.81
N LEU A 191 4.16 11.28 14.61
CA LEU A 191 4.91 11.11 13.38
C LEU A 191 5.70 12.38 13.05
N ALA A 192 7.01 12.35 13.33
CA ALA A 192 7.90 13.50 13.09
C ALA A 192 8.30 13.66 11.61
N ARG A 193 8.02 12.66 10.77
CA ARG A 193 8.39 12.65 9.35
C ARG A 193 7.31 13.33 8.51
N PRO A 194 7.68 14.09 7.45
CA PRO A 194 6.71 14.57 6.47
C PRO A 194 5.91 13.41 5.90
N SER A 195 4.63 13.63 5.60
CA SER A 195 3.79 12.58 5.01
C SER A 195 2.87 13.11 3.91
N LEU A 196 2.62 12.25 2.91
CA LEU A 196 1.69 12.48 1.79
C LEU A 196 0.62 11.39 1.80
N TRP A 197 -0.65 11.79 1.76
CA TRP A 197 -1.81 10.91 1.79
C TRP A 197 -2.58 11.03 0.47
N ILE A 198 -2.52 10.00 -0.39
CA ILE A 198 -3.14 9.99 -1.72
C ILE A 198 -4.35 9.06 -1.70
N ALA A 199 -5.54 9.62 -1.75
CA ALA A 199 -6.80 8.89 -1.78
C ALA A 199 -7.39 8.84 -3.19
N GLY A 200 -8.03 7.74 -3.56
CA GLY A 200 -8.97 7.72 -4.69
C GLY A 200 -10.33 8.25 -4.25
N GLN A 201 -10.92 9.17 -5.01
CA GLN A 201 -12.24 9.74 -4.69
C GLN A 201 -13.36 8.71 -4.59
N ARG A 202 -13.24 7.63 -5.37
CA ARG A 202 -14.26 6.57 -5.49
C ARG A 202 -13.85 5.26 -4.83
N ASP A 203 -12.77 5.29 -4.03
CA ASP A 203 -12.32 4.13 -3.28
C ASP A 203 -13.42 3.65 -2.31
N ARG A 204 -13.79 2.37 -2.41
CA ARG A 204 -14.81 1.73 -1.58
C ARG A 204 -14.21 0.95 -0.41
N LEU A 205 -12.91 0.67 -0.46
CA LEU A 205 -12.20 -0.06 0.59
C LEU A 205 -11.55 0.89 1.60
N VAL A 206 -10.98 1.99 1.11
CA VAL A 206 -10.40 3.05 1.95
C VAL A 206 -11.01 4.40 1.56
N PRO A 207 -12.15 4.79 2.17
CA PRO A 207 -12.81 6.05 1.85
C PRO A 207 -11.88 7.25 1.99
N ALA A 208 -11.93 8.17 1.02
CA ALA A 208 -11.11 9.38 1.03
C ALA A 208 -11.26 10.20 2.33
N ALA A 209 -12.44 10.22 2.93
CA ALA A 209 -12.69 10.88 4.22
C ALA A 209 -11.85 10.29 5.35
N GLY A 210 -11.67 8.96 5.40
CA GLY A 210 -10.81 8.29 6.39
C GLY A 210 -9.33 8.66 6.21
N MET A 211 -8.86 8.78 4.97
CA MET A 211 -7.49 9.24 4.71
C MET A 211 -7.29 10.71 5.06
N GLN A 212 -8.27 11.57 4.77
CA GLN A 212 -8.25 12.98 5.18
C GLN A 212 -8.24 13.13 6.70
N ALA A 213 -9.04 12.32 7.42
CA ALA A 213 -9.02 12.28 8.88
C ALA A 213 -7.67 11.84 9.43
N ALA A 214 -7.03 10.83 8.82
CA ALA A 214 -5.68 10.40 9.19
C ALA A 214 -4.64 11.52 8.96
N ALA A 215 -4.69 12.17 7.81
CA ALA A 215 -3.80 13.29 7.50
C ALA A 215 -3.98 14.45 8.49
N ALA A 216 -5.22 14.78 8.86
CA ALA A 216 -5.50 15.84 9.83
C ALA A 216 -4.94 15.56 11.25
N LEU A 217 -4.77 14.29 11.60
CA LEU A 217 -4.15 13.87 12.87
C LEU A 217 -2.62 13.81 12.81
N THR A 218 -2.03 13.98 11.63
CA THR A 218 -0.59 13.77 11.41
C THR A 218 0.11 15.10 11.18
N PRO A 219 1.14 15.46 11.99
CA PRO A 219 1.94 16.65 11.75
C PRO A 219 2.60 16.63 10.37
N HIS A 220 2.71 17.78 9.72
CA HIS A 220 3.38 17.94 8.41
C HIS A 220 2.80 17.02 7.31
N ALA A 221 1.52 16.69 7.40
CA ALA A 221 0.83 15.89 6.40
C ALA A 221 0.31 16.75 5.24
N GLN A 222 0.45 16.22 4.02
CA GLN A 222 -0.21 16.70 2.81
C GLN A 222 -1.25 15.66 2.40
N ALA A 223 -2.43 16.11 1.95
CA ALA A 223 -3.48 15.23 1.47
C ALA A 223 -3.84 15.58 0.03
N LEU A 224 -4.00 14.55 -0.81
CA LEU A 224 -4.43 14.64 -2.20
C LEU A 224 -5.53 13.62 -2.46
N THR A 225 -6.61 14.06 -3.09
CA THR A 225 -7.67 13.16 -3.56
C THR A 225 -7.68 13.16 -5.08
N ILE A 226 -7.49 11.97 -5.67
CA ILE A 226 -7.51 11.75 -7.12
C ILE A 226 -8.96 11.64 -7.59
N ALA A 227 -9.42 12.60 -8.36
CA ALA A 227 -10.77 12.63 -8.91
C ALA A 227 -11.00 11.41 -9.83
N GLY A 228 -12.10 10.69 -9.61
CA GLY A 228 -12.44 9.48 -10.37
C GLY A 228 -11.59 8.23 -10.04
N GLY A 229 -10.55 8.35 -9.20
CA GLY A 229 -9.69 7.23 -8.80
C GLY A 229 -10.40 6.25 -7.87
N GLY A 230 -10.12 4.95 -8.05
CA GLY A 230 -10.50 3.85 -7.15
C GLY A 230 -9.41 3.55 -6.11
N HIS A 231 -9.34 2.29 -5.66
CA HIS A 231 -8.38 1.84 -4.64
C HIS A 231 -6.92 1.77 -5.13
N ALA A 232 -6.71 1.65 -6.44
CA ALA A 232 -5.38 1.68 -7.06
C ALA A 232 -5.23 2.92 -7.98
N PRO A 233 -5.26 4.15 -7.45
CA PRO A 233 -5.29 5.36 -8.27
C PRO A 233 -4.08 5.52 -9.19
N PHE A 234 -2.94 4.93 -8.86
CA PHE A 234 -1.75 4.93 -9.69
C PHE A 234 -1.84 4.08 -10.97
N LEU A 235 -2.86 3.23 -11.11
CA LEU A 235 -3.10 2.49 -12.35
C LEU A 235 -3.83 3.34 -13.40
N GLY A 236 -4.92 4.00 -12.98
CA GLY A 236 -5.72 4.83 -13.89
C GLY A 236 -5.27 6.28 -13.98
N HIS A 237 -4.52 6.77 -12.98
CA HIS A 237 -4.10 8.18 -12.86
C HIS A 237 -2.59 8.28 -12.52
N ALA A 238 -1.76 7.47 -13.19
CA ALA A 238 -0.35 7.33 -12.89
C ALA A 238 0.43 8.66 -12.93
N ASP A 239 0.11 9.56 -13.88
CA ASP A 239 0.78 10.85 -14.02
C ASP A 239 0.54 11.73 -12.78
N GLN A 240 -0.70 11.83 -12.31
CA GLN A 240 -1.07 12.64 -11.15
C GLN A 240 -0.40 12.11 -9.87
N VAL A 241 -0.40 10.78 -9.69
CA VAL A 241 0.22 10.15 -8.52
C VAL A 241 1.74 10.30 -8.56
N ALA A 242 2.37 10.09 -9.71
CA ALA A 242 3.82 10.25 -9.87
C ALA A 242 4.26 11.70 -9.61
N GLU A 243 3.55 12.68 -10.18
CA GLU A 243 3.84 14.11 -9.95
C GLU A 243 3.71 14.50 -8.48
N ALA A 244 2.70 13.99 -7.78
CA ALA A 244 2.54 14.21 -6.35
C ALA A 244 3.70 13.61 -5.54
N LEU A 245 4.13 12.39 -5.87
CA LEU A 245 5.28 11.74 -5.24
C LEU A 245 6.57 12.51 -5.51
N GLN A 246 6.82 12.96 -6.74
CA GLN A 246 8.01 13.76 -7.11
C GLN A 246 8.09 15.05 -6.30
N ARG A 247 6.99 15.82 -6.26
CA ARG A 247 6.93 17.05 -5.45
C ARG A 247 7.16 16.79 -3.97
N PHE A 248 6.56 15.72 -3.46
CA PHE A 248 6.72 15.33 -2.06
C PHE A 248 8.16 14.96 -1.75
N VAL A 249 8.79 14.08 -2.54
CA VAL A 249 10.20 13.69 -2.34
C VAL A 249 11.14 14.88 -2.38
N ALA A 250 10.91 15.84 -3.29
CA ALA A 250 11.71 17.07 -3.37
C ALA A 250 11.57 17.98 -2.13
N SER A 251 10.50 17.83 -1.35
CA SER A 251 10.25 18.60 -0.11
C SER A 251 10.78 17.91 1.16
N VAL A 252 11.20 16.64 1.06
CA VAL A 252 11.70 15.86 2.21
C VAL A 252 13.17 16.19 2.43
N PRO A 253 13.58 16.56 3.66
CA PRO A 253 14.95 16.95 4.00
C PRO A 253 15.95 15.79 3.96
#